data_ca7eb2c3705206fdb92d349056fa1d79
#
_entry.id   ca7eb2c3705206fdb92d349056fa1d79
#
_cell.length_a   1.000
_cell.length_b   1.000
_cell.length_c   1.000
_cell.angle_alpha   90.00
_cell.angle_beta   90.00
_cell.angle_gamma   90.00
#
_symmetry.space_group_name_H-M   'P 1'
#
loop_
_entity.id
_entity.type
_entity.pdbx_description
1 polymer ?
#
loop_
_entity_poly.entity_id
_entity_poly.type
_entity_poly.pdbx_seq_one_letter_code
_entity_poly.pdbx_strand_id
1 'polypeptide(L)'
;MIIQYQRLDEYVKIPTRSNPSDAGLDVYANLRDPIIIEPRESAIIPTGLKFGIPHGYMLQVMNRSSIAAKRGLMVGAHVIDSGYDGEIFINLHNVGHSPQMIRYGDKIAQLVMVPVVAFRPNLIEGDLYREPITISDRGDGALGSTGG
;
A
#
# COMPACT_ATOMS: atom_id res chain seq x y z
N MET A 1 -6.52 -0.73 -18.82
CA MET A 1 -5.38 -1.65 -18.59
C MET A 1 -5.89 -2.93 -17.95
N ILE A 2 -5.42 -4.07 -18.39
CA ILE A 2 -5.76 -5.37 -17.82
C ILE A 2 -4.52 -5.95 -17.18
N ILE A 3 -4.66 -6.34 -15.91
CA ILE A 3 -3.58 -6.94 -15.11
C ILE A 3 -4.00 -8.36 -14.78
N GLN A 4 -3.13 -9.31 -15.03
CA GLN A 4 -3.36 -10.70 -14.67
C GLN A 4 -3.02 -10.92 -13.18
N TYR A 5 -3.78 -11.79 -12.56
CA TYR A 5 -3.50 -12.21 -11.18
C TYR A 5 -3.80 -13.69 -11.01
N GLN A 6 -3.28 -14.28 -9.96
CA GLN A 6 -3.42 -15.69 -9.65
C GLN A 6 -3.79 -15.88 -8.19
N ARG A 7 -4.67 -16.83 -7.91
CA ARG A 7 -4.93 -17.31 -6.55
C ARG A 7 -3.99 -18.46 -6.23
N LEU A 8 -3.43 -18.48 -5.03
CA LEU A 8 -2.52 -19.52 -4.60
C LEU A 8 -3.22 -20.76 -4.05
N ASP A 9 -4.50 -20.61 -3.66
CA ASP A 9 -5.35 -21.74 -3.28
C ASP A 9 -6.81 -21.45 -3.64
N GLU A 10 -7.69 -22.45 -3.46
CA GLU A 10 -9.11 -22.36 -3.84
C GLU A 10 -9.95 -21.50 -2.89
N TYR A 11 -9.43 -21.21 -1.68
CA TYR A 11 -10.15 -20.45 -0.67
C TYR A 11 -9.92 -18.94 -0.77
N VAL A 12 -8.97 -18.53 -1.58
CA VAL A 12 -8.63 -17.11 -1.76
C VAL A 12 -9.80 -16.36 -2.35
N LYS A 13 -10.25 -15.32 -1.65
CA LYS A 13 -11.27 -14.42 -2.19
C LYS A 13 -10.65 -13.52 -3.26
N ILE A 14 -11.34 -13.41 -4.38
CA ILE A 14 -10.90 -12.55 -5.48
C ILE A 14 -10.99 -11.08 -5.07
N PRO A 15 -10.05 -10.24 -5.51
CA PRO A 15 -10.11 -8.80 -5.22
C PRO A 15 -11.33 -8.18 -5.89
N THR A 16 -11.93 -7.19 -5.22
CA THR A 16 -13.16 -6.57 -5.71
C THR A 16 -13.06 -5.06 -5.74
N ARG A 17 -13.75 -4.47 -6.71
CA ARG A 17 -13.93 -3.02 -6.80
C ARG A 17 -15.40 -2.72 -6.54
N SER A 18 -15.68 -1.99 -5.48
CA SER A 18 -17.05 -1.71 -5.05
C SER A 18 -17.79 -0.85 -6.06
N ASN A 19 -17.13 0.17 -6.60
CA ASN A 19 -17.66 1.04 -7.65
C ASN A 19 -16.65 1.13 -8.80
N PRO A 20 -17.10 1.23 -10.06
CA PRO A 20 -16.19 1.28 -11.20
C PRO A 20 -15.16 2.42 -11.15
N SER A 21 -15.50 3.52 -10.48
CA SER A 21 -14.63 4.70 -10.35
C SER A 21 -13.71 4.67 -9.12
N ASP A 22 -13.82 3.64 -8.28
CA ASP A 22 -12.95 3.54 -7.09
C ASP A 22 -11.50 3.34 -7.50
N ALA A 23 -10.58 3.99 -6.80
CA ALA A 23 -9.16 3.93 -7.11
C ALA A 23 -8.57 2.54 -6.87
N GLY A 24 -9.05 1.82 -5.88
CA GLY A 24 -8.44 0.58 -5.43
C GLY A 24 -9.31 -0.66 -5.58
N LEU A 25 -8.63 -1.80 -5.62
CA LEU A 25 -9.25 -3.11 -5.46
C LEU A 25 -9.13 -3.52 -4.00
N ASP A 26 -10.25 -3.89 -3.38
CA ASP A 26 -10.25 -4.44 -2.03
C ASP A 26 -9.65 -5.84 -2.03
N VAL A 27 -8.81 -6.12 -1.04
CA VAL A 27 -8.22 -7.44 -0.80
C VAL A 27 -8.61 -7.95 0.58
N TYR A 28 -8.63 -9.27 0.69
CA TYR A 28 -9.21 -9.98 1.82
C TYR A 28 -8.17 -10.84 2.53
N ALA A 29 -8.32 -10.98 3.83
CA ALA A 29 -7.47 -11.87 4.62
C ALA A 29 -7.73 -13.33 4.23
N ASN A 30 -6.65 -14.06 3.93
CA ASN A 30 -6.70 -15.50 3.64
C ASN A 30 -6.10 -16.27 4.81
N LEU A 31 -6.83 -16.30 5.92
CA LEU A 31 -6.42 -16.93 7.18
C LEU A 31 -7.25 -18.18 7.44
N ARG A 32 -6.61 -19.23 7.95
CA ARG A 32 -7.34 -20.41 8.46
C ARG A 32 -7.96 -20.11 9.82
N ASP A 33 -7.15 -19.55 10.71
CA ASP A 33 -7.56 -19.22 12.07
C ASP A 33 -7.54 -17.71 12.25
N PRO A 34 -8.46 -17.13 13.05
CA PRO A 34 -8.41 -15.73 13.39
C PRO A 34 -7.10 -15.37 14.08
N ILE A 35 -6.63 -14.14 13.85
CA ILE A 35 -5.49 -13.59 14.58
C ILE A 35 -5.93 -12.33 15.33
N ILE A 36 -5.26 -12.04 16.43
CA ILE A 36 -5.49 -10.84 17.21
C ILE A 36 -4.23 -9.97 17.10
N ILE A 37 -4.44 -8.71 16.73
CA ILE A 37 -3.37 -7.70 16.73
C ILE A 37 -3.61 -6.81 17.95
N GLU A 38 -2.75 -6.95 18.95
CA GLU A 38 -2.81 -6.13 20.16
C GLU A 38 -2.39 -4.69 19.86
N PRO A 39 -2.81 -3.71 20.67
CA PRO A 39 -2.34 -2.33 20.53
C PRO A 39 -0.80 -2.27 20.48
N ARG A 40 -0.25 -1.49 19.55
CA ARG A 40 1.18 -1.31 19.28
C ARG A 40 1.86 -2.51 18.63
N GLU A 41 1.12 -3.57 18.33
CA GLU A 41 1.63 -4.72 17.60
C GLU A 41 1.27 -4.63 16.13
N SER A 42 1.92 -5.47 15.34
CA SER A 42 1.64 -5.61 13.91
C SER A 42 1.57 -7.08 13.51
N ALA A 43 0.95 -7.32 12.37
CA ALA A 43 0.88 -8.66 11.79
C ALA A 43 1.05 -8.58 10.28
N ILE A 44 1.53 -9.69 9.71
CA ILE A 44 1.64 -9.85 8.26
C ILE A 44 0.55 -10.84 7.86
N ILE A 45 -0.41 -10.36 7.07
CA ILE A 45 -1.62 -11.12 6.74
C ILE A 45 -1.57 -11.56 5.29
N PRO A 46 -1.66 -12.86 5.00
CA PRO A 46 -1.67 -13.36 3.65
C PRO A 46 -2.97 -13.00 2.93
N THR A 47 -2.86 -12.67 1.64
CA THR A 47 -4.02 -12.50 0.75
C THR A 47 -4.24 -13.70 -0.16
N GLY A 48 -3.20 -14.53 -0.33
CA GLY A 48 -3.21 -15.64 -1.29
C GLY A 48 -3.15 -15.20 -2.74
N LEU A 49 -2.81 -13.95 -3.03
CA LEU A 49 -2.83 -13.38 -4.36
C LEU A 49 -1.41 -13.11 -4.88
N LYS A 50 -1.21 -13.34 -6.17
CA LYS A 50 -0.06 -12.87 -6.94
C LYS A 50 -0.55 -12.02 -8.10
N PHE A 51 0.14 -10.92 -8.38
CA PHE A 51 -0.22 -10.02 -9.49
C PHE A 51 0.95 -9.88 -10.47
N GLY A 52 0.61 -9.86 -11.76
CA GLY A 52 1.58 -9.54 -12.82
C GLY A 52 1.65 -8.02 -13.00
N ILE A 53 2.57 -7.38 -12.30
CA ILE A 53 2.72 -5.92 -12.36
C ILE A 53 3.68 -5.58 -13.50
N PRO A 54 3.23 -4.86 -14.55
CA PRO A 54 4.08 -4.54 -15.69
C PRO A 54 5.14 -3.51 -15.36
N HIS A 55 6.20 -3.48 -16.17
CA HIS A 55 7.24 -2.46 -16.07
C HIS A 55 6.64 -1.06 -16.20
N GLY A 56 7.11 -0.13 -15.41
CA GLY A 56 6.61 1.25 -15.37
C GLY A 56 5.45 1.46 -14.40
N TYR A 57 5.09 0.43 -13.64
CA TYR A 57 4.01 0.50 -12.65
C TYR A 57 4.41 -0.18 -11.35
N MET A 58 3.70 0.17 -10.29
CA MET A 58 3.72 -0.56 -9.02
C MET A 58 2.29 -0.73 -8.53
N LEU A 59 2.05 -1.71 -7.67
CA LEU A 59 0.86 -1.72 -6.83
C LEU A 59 1.22 -1.09 -5.49
N GLN A 60 0.39 -0.17 -5.05
CA GLN A 60 0.51 0.43 -3.73
C GLN A 60 -0.58 -0.13 -2.82
N VAL A 61 -0.16 -0.67 -1.69
CA VAL A 61 -1.08 -1.11 -0.64
C VAL A 61 -1.52 0.12 0.14
N MET A 62 -2.82 0.38 0.14
CA MET A 62 -3.40 1.56 0.75
C MET A 62 -4.37 1.17 1.86
N ASN A 63 -4.51 2.07 2.82
CA ASN A 63 -5.51 1.92 3.87
C ASN A 63 -6.93 1.98 3.30
N ARG A 64 -7.83 1.22 3.90
CA ARG A 64 -9.27 1.43 3.74
C ARG A 64 -9.73 2.37 4.85
N SER A 65 -10.45 3.42 4.47
CA SER A 65 -10.83 4.49 5.42
C SER A 65 -11.59 3.97 6.64
N SER A 66 -12.51 3.04 6.45
CA SER A 66 -13.26 2.45 7.56
C SER A 66 -12.40 1.64 8.52
N ILE A 67 -11.43 0.89 7.99
CA ILE A 67 -10.52 0.08 8.80
C ILE A 67 -9.58 0.98 9.59
N ALA A 68 -9.02 2.00 8.94
CA ALA A 68 -8.12 2.95 9.58
C ALA A 68 -8.85 3.79 10.64
N ALA A 69 -9.98 4.39 10.27
CA ALA A 69 -10.69 5.32 11.16
C ALA A 69 -11.42 4.64 12.32
N LYS A 70 -12.04 3.48 12.07
CA LYS A 70 -12.87 2.81 13.09
C LYS A 70 -12.11 1.77 13.89
N ARG A 71 -11.14 1.09 13.28
CA ARG A 71 -10.44 -0.01 13.92
C ARG A 71 -9.00 0.34 14.32
N GLY A 72 -8.48 1.47 13.88
CA GLY A 72 -7.11 1.86 14.17
C GLY A 72 -6.06 0.96 13.54
N LEU A 73 -6.38 0.31 12.42
CA LEU A 73 -5.45 -0.55 11.71
C LEU A 73 -4.88 0.17 10.50
N MET A 74 -3.57 0.28 10.44
CA MET A 74 -2.85 1.01 9.42
C MET A 74 -1.88 0.10 8.68
N VAL A 75 -1.80 0.27 7.37
CA VAL A 75 -0.85 -0.44 6.52
C VAL A 75 0.57 0.09 6.76
N GLY A 76 1.52 -0.82 6.97
CA GLY A 76 2.94 -0.49 7.08
C GLY A 76 3.65 -0.57 5.72
N ALA A 77 4.12 -1.75 5.33
CA ALA A 77 4.74 -1.95 4.02
C ALA A 77 3.71 -1.75 2.91
N HIS A 78 4.04 -0.96 1.89
CA HIS A 78 3.03 -0.51 0.95
C HIS A 78 3.45 -0.48 -0.53
N VAL A 79 4.69 -0.83 -0.86
CA VAL A 79 5.15 -0.87 -2.26
C VAL A 79 5.28 -2.30 -2.74
N ILE A 80 4.64 -2.61 -3.86
CA ILE A 80 4.80 -3.89 -4.55
C ILE A 80 5.35 -3.59 -5.94
N ASP A 81 6.58 -4.02 -6.16
CA ASP A 81 7.32 -3.68 -7.36
C ASP A 81 6.89 -4.48 -8.59
N SER A 82 7.12 -3.89 -9.76
CA SER A 82 7.05 -4.61 -11.02
C SER A 82 7.97 -5.84 -10.98
N GLY A 83 7.47 -6.96 -11.47
CA GLY A 83 8.25 -8.21 -11.49
C GLY A 83 8.29 -8.98 -10.19
N TYR A 84 7.66 -8.47 -9.11
CA TYR A 84 7.55 -9.26 -7.88
C TYR A 84 6.72 -10.52 -8.15
N ASP A 85 7.34 -11.67 -7.95
CA ASP A 85 6.74 -12.99 -8.22
C ASP A 85 6.43 -13.72 -6.92
N GLY A 86 5.83 -13.04 -5.98
CA GLY A 86 5.46 -13.61 -4.69
C GLY A 86 4.04 -13.30 -4.29
N GLU A 87 3.62 -13.89 -3.20
CA GLU A 87 2.33 -13.59 -2.58
C GLU A 87 2.32 -12.16 -2.07
N ILE A 88 1.16 -11.50 -2.19
CA ILE A 88 0.93 -10.20 -1.59
C ILE A 88 0.49 -10.41 -0.15
N PHE A 89 1.28 -9.87 0.77
CA PHE A 89 0.97 -9.84 2.21
C PHE A 89 0.59 -8.41 2.59
N ILE A 90 -0.35 -8.30 3.53
CA ILE A 90 -0.74 -7.01 4.09
C ILE A 90 -0.17 -6.89 5.50
N ASN A 91 0.70 -5.91 5.69
CA ASN A 91 1.29 -5.61 6.98
C ASN A 91 0.40 -4.59 7.71
N LEU A 92 -0.35 -5.04 8.71
CA LEU A 92 -1.23 -4.19 9.51
C LEU A 92 -0.63 -3.89 10.87
N HIS A 93 -0.64 -2.62 11.25
CA HIS A 93 -0.26 -2.13 12.57
C HIS A 93 -1.50 -1.70 13.33
N ASN A 94 -1.64 -2.12 14.57
CA ASN A 94 -2.69 -1.63 15.44
C ASN A 94 -2.19 -0.38 16.18
N VAL A 95 -2.62 0.78 15.69
CA VAL A 95 -2.30 2.09 16.29
C VAL A 95 -3.40 2.59 17.20
N GLY A 96 -4.44 1.79 17.41
CA GLY A 96 -5.54 2.09 18.32
C GLY A 96 -5.26 1.63 19.74
N HIS A 97 -6.32 1.59 20.54
CA HIS A 97 -6.24 1.27 21.96
C HIS A 97 -6.85 -0.08 22.35
N SER A 98 -7.47 -0.76 21.39
CA SER A 98 -8.16 -2.03 21.61
C SER A 98 -7.58 -3.13 20.73
N PRO A 99 -7.54 -4.38 21.21
CA PRO A 99 -7.18 -5.51 20.35
C PRO A 99 -8.12 -5.60 19.15
N GLN A 100 -7.57 -5.98 18.00
CA GLN A 100 -8.33 -6.15 16.76
C GLN A 100 -8.20 -7.59 16.26
N MET A 101 -9.33 -8.23 16.02
CA MET A 101 -9.35 -9.58 15.47
C MET A 101 -9.53 -9.53 13.96
N ILE A 102 -8.67 -10.24 13.25
CA ILE A 102 -8.76 -10.40 11.79
C ILE A 102 -9.16 -11.84 11.51
N ARG A 103 -10.18 -12.00 10.69
CA ARG A 103 -10.74 -13.31 10.30
C ARG A 103 -10.62 -13.51 8.80
N TYR A 104 -10.72 -14.75 8.38
CA TYR A 104 -10.84 -15.10 6.97
C TYR A 104 -11.92 -14.24 6.30
N GLY A 105 -11.57 -13.66 5.15
CA GLY A 105 -12.51 -12.90 4.36
C GLY A 105 -12.73 -11.46 4.79
N ASP A 106 -12.05 -11.00 5.84
CA ASP A 106 -12.09 -9.57 6.19
C ASP A 106 -11.41 -8.75 5.10
N LYS A 107 -12.04 -7.65 4.69
CA LYS A 107 -11.40 -6.64 3.84
C LYS A 107 -10.38 -5.89 4.69
N ILE A 108 -9.10 -5.98 4.32
CA ILE A 108 -8.02 -5.47 5.18
C ILE A 108 -7.25 -4.31 4.55
N ALA A 109 -7.27 -4.17 3.25
CA ALA A 109 -6.57 -3.12 2.52
C ALA A 109 -7.14 -2.99 1.11
N GLN A 110 -6.62 -2.02 0.37
CA GLN A 110 -6.90 -1.89 -1.05
C GLN A 110 -5.59 -1.75 -1.82
N LEU A 111 -5.60 -2.22 -3.06
CA LEU A 111 -4.46 -2.11 -3.98
C LEU A 111 -4.76 -1.07 -5.03
N VAL A 112 -3.84 -0.11 -5.21
CA VAL A 112 -3.95 0.95 -6.21
C VAL A 112 -2.80 0.80 -7.19
N MET A 113 -3.11 0.78 -8.50
CA MET A 113 -2.09 0.78 -9.55
C MET A 113 -1.54 2.19 -9.71
N VAL A 114 -0.21 2.34 -9.63
CA VAL A 114 0.46 3.63 -9.70
C VAL A 114 1.54 3.57 -10.77
N PRO A 115 1.55 4.52 -11.74
CA PRO A 115 2.66 4.63 -12.66
C PRO A 115 3.91 5.15 -11.94
N VAL A 116 5.07 4.62 -12.30
CA VAL A 116 6.34 5.03 -11.71
C VAL A 116 7.32 5.43 -12.79
N VAL A 117 8.15 6.41 -12.46
CA VAL A 117 9.24 6.85 -13.33
C VAL A 117 10.54 6.24 -12.84
N ALA A 118 11.16 5.41 -13.67
CA ALA A 118 12.48 4.84 -13.37
C ALA A 118 13.55 5.89 -13.61
N PHE A 119 13.76 6.77 -12.63
CA PHE A 119 14.76 7.83 -12.73
C PHE A 119 16.16 7.31 -12.39
N ARG A 120 17.16 7.95 -12.96
CA ARG A 120 18.56 7.64 -12.67
C ARG A 120 19.15 8.79 -11.84
N PRO A 121 19.58 8.53 -10.59
CA PRO A 121 20.23 9.55 -9.80
C PRO A 121 21.63 9.85 -10.35
N ASN A 122 22.02 11.10 -10.34
CA ASN A 122 23.35 11.54 -10.72
C ASN A 122 23.90 12.47 -9.65
N LEU A 123 25.00 12.07 -9.03
CA LEU A 123 25.67 12.91 -8.03
C LEU A 123 26.36 14.07 -8.72
N ILE A 124 26.08 15.28 -8.25
CA ILE A 124 26.79 16.48 -8.71
C ILE A 124 27.65 17.06 -7.58
N GLU A 125 28.68 17.81 -7.98
CA GLU A 125 29.48 18.62 -7.07
C GLU A 125 28.92 20.05 -7.03
N GLY A 126 28.88 20.68 -5.86
CA GLY A 126 28.38 22.02 -5.66
C GLY A 126 26.88 22.09 -5.41
N ASP A 127 26.31 23.28 -5.69
CA ASP A 127 24.92 23.57 -5.38
C ASP A 127 23.96 22.93 -6.38
N LEU A 128 22.93 22.25 -5.85
CA LEU A 128 21.94 21.54 -6.67
C LEU A 128 21.13 22.49 -7.55
N TYR A 129 20.78 23.68 -7.03
CA TYR A 129 19.93 24.64 -7.71
C TYR A 129 20.74 25.86 -8.20
N ARG A 130 21.83 25.62 -8.95
CA ARG A 130 22.53 26.70 -9.64
C ARG A 130 21.64 27.47 -10.60
N GLU A 131 20.83 26.69 -11.35
CA GLU A 131 19.79 27.20 -12.23
C GLU A 131 18.44 26.84 -11.62
N PRO A 132 17.49 27.78 -11.55
CA PRO A 132 16.15 27.45 -11.07
C PRO A 132 15.47 26.42 -11.98
N ILE A 133 15.07 25.27 -11.41
CA ILE A 133 14.34 24.23 -12.13
C ILE A 133 12.85 24.24 -11.79
N THR A 134 12.45 25.18 -10.93
CA THR A 134 11.05 25.36 -10.51
C THR A 134 10.81 26.82 -10.21
N ILE A 135 9.57 27.26 -10.29
CA ILE A 135 9.15 28.61 -9.93
C ILE A 135 8.79 28.75 -8.45
N SER A 136 9.13 27.74 -7.63
CA SER A 136 8.90 27.78 -6.19
C SER A 136 9.96 28.64 -5.49
N ASP A 137 9.53 29.46 -4.54
CA ASP A 137 10.38 30.22 -3.64
C ASP A 137 10.65 29.50 -2.31
N ARG A 138 10.32 28.21 -2.25
CA ARG A 138 10.47 27.41 -1.04
C ARG A 138 11.92 27.32 -0.55
N GLY A 139 12.89 27.27 -1.49
CA GLY A 139 14.31 27.15 -1.14
C GLY A 139 14.57 25.90 -0.28
N ASP A 140 15.22 26.11 0.86
CA ASP A 140 15.54 25.05 1.81
C ASP A 140 14.46 24.88 2.88
N GLY A 141 13.30 25.49 2.69
CA GLY A 141 12.17 25.35 3.61
C GLY A 141 11.67 23.91 3.71
N ALA A 142 11.54 23.44 4.92
CA ALA A 142 11.09 22.09 5.22
C ALA A 142 9.70 22.13 5.88
N LEU A 143 9.43 21.20 6.79
CA LEU A 143 8.15 21.11 7.47
C LEU A 143 7.73 22.43 8.10
N GLY A 144 6.53 22.90 7.77
CA GLY A 144 6.00 24.15 8.28
C GLY A 144 6.41 25.40 7.49
N SER A 145 7.25 25.28 6.46
CA SER A 145 7.69 26.42 5.63
C SER A 145 6.55 27.13 4.91
N THR A 146 5.43 26.45 4.70
CA THR A 146 4.24 26.99 4.05
C THR A 146 3.11 27.33 5.04
N GLY A 147 3.43 27.47 6.32
CA GLY A 147 2.50 27.91 7.35
C GLY A 147 1.63 26.83 7.95
N GLY A 148 1.98 25.59 7.74
CA GLY A 148 1.21 24.44 8.21
C GLY A 148 1.69 23.83 9.52
#